data_a1df42aadf71f8a798ee4c7bb29ef386
#
_entry.id   a1df42aadf71f8a798ee4c7bb29ef386
#
_cell.length_a   1.000
_cell.length_b   1.000
_cell.length_c   1.000
_cell.angle_alpha   90.00
_cell.angle_beta   90.00
_cell.angle_gamma   90.00
#
_symmetry.space_group_name_H-M   'P 1'
#
loop_
_entity.id
_entity.type
_entity.pdbx_description
1 polymer ?
#
loop_
_entity_poly.entity_id
_entity_poly.type
_entity_poly.pdbx_seq_one_letter_code
_entity_poly.pdbx_strand_id
1 'polypeptide(L)'
;MSEELQREKESQKTRVGRNVLVTLATQLVSWALTFAVTLFLPRYVGDTGLGNLAFADSFVVIFGVFVPLGTSTVLVREIARDQSRAGNLLATALLLRLPLGLVMGGLAVGAAALLHYSALVQLLVLVAASGMVVASLNDALASTLQGQENLTRQSAAVLVEKFLFSGLTIFLIFSRAPLWALASVTLLTGTVSLAVNASAFRRLLPGLRLPSLAEVRTLVIAGTPFMGWIVFRTLYSRTDPIILRLVTSAATVGWYAAASRLVGTSLFLPAAITTALLPALSRLHGTDSAAFRQLVRRMLGIVMMCGIPIALVLMLVPGQLIALLHYPPSFQHSIPVLRVGGLAVLLYYAAMVLGTAVVASDGQNKMVRASMIATLVSIPACFAGAYFGEVYWKNGATGAILSDAAVEAYLVFSYLRMLPAGTLIGENLVFLGRCTAAALPMAAFLELMSRSRTGVWILLPCAAIYGIMCLILRCISTQDIAMVRQILAKRA
;
A
#
# COMPACT_ATOMS: atom_id res chain seq x y z
N MET A 1 -44.11 -7.22 -11.72
CA MET A 1 -42.87 -8.05 -11.75
C MET A 1 -41.71 -7.40 -12.54
N SER A 2 -41.95 -6.76 -13.72
CA SER A 2 -40.86 -6.09 -14.48
C SER A 2 -40.39 -4.75 -13.89
N GLU A 3 -41.34 -3.92 -13.40
CA GLU A 3 -40.99 -2.62 -12.80
C GLU A 3 -40.33 -2.74 -11.42
N GLU A 4 -40.72 -3.70 -10.61
CA GLU A 4 -40.08 -3.96 -9.31
C GLU A 4 -38.62 -4.44 -9.49
N LEU A 5 -38.37 -5.34 -10.44
CA LEU A 5 -37.02 -5.80 -10.80
C LEU A 5 -36.16 -4.68 -11.37
N GLN A 6 -36.74 -3.73 -12.10
CA GLN A 6 -35.99 -2.55 -12.57
C GLN A 6 -35.68 -1.58 -11.44
N ARG A 7 -36.60 -1.31 -10.53
CA ARG A 7 -36.38 -0.48 -9.33
C ARG A 7 -35.36 -1.10 -8.39
N GLU A 8 -35.35 -2.41 -8.18
CA GLU A 8 -34.33 -3.11 -7.42
C GLU A 8 -32.94 -2.98 -8.07
N LYS A 9 -32.84 -3.18 -9.39
CA LYS A 9 -31.57 -3.01 -10.14
C LYS A 9 -31.05 -1.58 -10.11
N GLU A 10 -31.91 -0.57 -10.19
CA GLU A 10 -31.53 0.84 -10.08
C GLU A 10 -31.09 1.20 -8.65
N SER A 11 -31.82 0.71 -7.63
CA SER A 11 -31.46 0.87 -6.22
C SER A 11 -30.10 0.21 -5.92
N GLN A 12 -29.87 -0.98 -6.44
CA GLN A 12 -28.60 -1.70 -6.30
C GLN A 12 -27.45 -0.97 -7.00
N LYS A 13 -27.65 -0.45 -8.23
CA LYS A 13 -26.63 0.37 -8.92
C LYS A 13 -26.28 1.65 -8.15
N THR A 14 -27.29 2.34 -7.62
CA THR A 14 -27.10 3.57 -6.83
C THR A 14 -26.36 3.27 -5.53
N ARG A 15 -26.68 2.16 -4.85
CA ARG A 15 -26.00 1.70 -3.64
C ARG A 15 -24.54 1.35 -3.89
N VAL A 16 -24.25 0.60 -4.97
CA VAL A 16 -22.89 0.24 -5.38
C VAL A 16 -22.08 1.50 -5.72
N GLY A 17 -22.65 2.42 -6.51
CA GLY A 17 -22.00 3.69 -6.86
C GLY A 17 -21.66 4.53 -5.63
N ARG A 18 -22.59 4.66 -4.68
CA ARG A 18 -22.37 5.35 -3.40
C ARG A 18 -21.26 4.69 -2.58
N ASN A 19 -21.28 3.37 -2.47
CA ASN A 19 -20.27 2.63 -1.72
C ASN A 19 -18.86 2.82 -2.29
N VAL A 20 -18.71 2.81 -3.61
CA VAL A 20 -17.44 3.09 -4.29
C VAL A 20 -16.96 4.52 -4.00
N LEU A 21 -17.84 5.52 -4.11
CA LEU A 21 -17.49 6.92 -3.82
C LEU A 21 -17.07 7.11 -2.36
N VAL A 22 -17.80 6.52 -1.41
CA VAL A 22 -17.45 6.58 0.02
C VAL A 22 -16.09 5.93 0.27
N THR A 23 -15.84 4.79 -0.32
CA THR A 23 -14.53 4.09 -0.16
C THR A 23 -13.37 4.93 -0.73
N LEU A 24 -13.55 5.51 -1.93
CA LEU A 24 -12.53 6.36 -2.56
C LEU A 24 -12.27 7.64 -1.74
N ALA A 25 -13.33 8.31 -1.28
CA ALA A 25 -13.20 9.49 -0.43
C ALA A 25 -12.48 9.16 0.90
N THR A 26 -12.86 8.05 1.54
CA THR A 26 -12.19 7.54 2.75
C THR A 26 -10.71 7.28 2.50
N GLN A 27 -10.37 6.69 1.37
CA GLN A 27 -8.99 6.40 1.01
C GLN A 27 -8.16 7.68 0.82
N LEU A 28 -8.70 8.68 0.10
CA LEU A 28 -8.03 9.97 -0.11
C LEU A 28 -7.77 10.71 1.21
N VAL A 29 -8.77 10.78 2.08
CA VAL A 29 -8.63 11.40 3.40
C VAL A 29 -7.60 10.64 4.25
N SER A 30 -7.64 9.31 4.25
CA SER A 30 -6.69 8.48 4.98
C SER A 30 -5.24 8.71 4.51
N TRP A 31 -5.02 8.85 3.21
CA TRP A 31 -3.70 9.16 2.66
C TRP A 31 -3.21 10.55 3.06
N ALA A 32 -4.06 11.57 3.01
CA ALA A 32 -3.71 12.92 3.44
C ALA A 32 -3.29 12.95 4.92
N LEU A 33 -4.04 12.27 5.79
CA LEU A 33 -3.74 12.15 7.22
C LEU A 33 -2.42 11.38 7.46
N THR A 34 -2.22 10.26 6.77
CA THR A 34 -0.98 9.47 6.86
C THR A 34 0.23 10.28 6.37
N PHE A 35 0.05 11.06 5.30
CA PHE A 35 1.10 11.95 4.80
C PHE A 35 1.48 13.02 5.84
N ALA A 36 0.51 13.62 6.53
CA ALA A 36 0.80 14.55 7.62
C ALA A 36 1.69 13.92 8.71
N VAL A 37 1.38 12.69 9.15
CA VAL A 37 2.24 11.96 10.09
C VAL A 37 3.63 11.71 9.52
N THR A 38 3.72 11.37 8.23
CA THR A 38 5.00 11.17 7.54
C THR A 38 5.89 12.42 7.55
N LEU A 39 5.30 13.61 7.57
CA LEU A 39 6.04 14.87 7.66
C LEU A 39 6.68 15.09 9.05
N PHE A 40 5.93 14.79 10.11
CA PHE A 40 6.32 15.17 11.48
C PHE A 40 7.08 14.07 12.22
N LEU A 41 6.73 12.81 12.02
CA LEU A 41 7.28 11.71 12.79
C LEU A 41 8.80 11.58 12.68
N PRO A 42 9.43 11.57 11.47
CA PRO A 42 10.89 11.44 11.37
C PRO A 42 11.65 12.62 11.99
N ARG A 43 11.08 13.82 11.94
CA ARG A 43 11.67 15.01 12.58
C ARG A 43 11.84 14.82 14.07
N TYR A 44 10.86 14.19 14.69
CA TYR A 44 10.81 14.02 16.14
C TYR A 44 11.62 12.83 16.62
N VAL A 45 11.44 11.66 15.99
CA VAL A 45 12.04 10.41 16.48
C VAL A 45 13.48 10.19 16.00
N GLY A 46 13.92 10.95 14.98
CA GLY A 46 15.20 10.74 14.31
C GLY A 46 15.24 9.43 13.50
N ASP A 47 16.40 9.16 12.92
CA ASP A 47 16.60 7.96 12.09
C ASP A 47 16.57 6.66 12.90
N THR A 48 17.29 6.62 14.01
CA THR A 48 17.33 5.45 14.90
C THR A 48 15.95 5.12 15.49
N GLY A 49 15.20 6.15 15.92
CA GLY A 49 13.85 5.98 16.42
C GLY A 49 12.87 5.47 15.34
N LEU A 50 12.94 6.06 14.14
CA LEU A 50 12.15 5.65 13.00
C LEU A 50 12.47 4.21 12.58
N GLY A 51 13.78 3.85 12.58
CA GLY A 51 14.24 2.51 12.28
C GLY A 51 13.73 1.46 13.27
N ASN A 52 13.78 1.76 14.57
CA ASN A 52 13.26 0.86 15.59
C ASN A 52 11.73 0.65 15.45
N LEU A 53 10.97 1.72 15.15
CA LEU A 53 9.53 1.60 14.89
C LEU A 53 9.24 0.76 13.63
N ALA A 54 9.96 1.03 12.54
CA ALA A 54 9.78 0.31 11.27
C ALA A 54 10.16 -1.17 11.40
N PHE A 55 11.25 -1.46 12.13
CA PHE A 55 11.65 -2.83 12.43
C PHE A 55 10.59 -3.55 13.26
N ALA A 56 10.16 -2.97 14.40
CA ALA A 56 9.19 -3.61 15.29
C ALA A 56 7.87 -3.89 14.59
N ASP A 57 7.35 -2.94 13.79
CA ASP A 57 6.14 -3.12 12.98
C ASP A 57 6.32 -4.26 11.98
N SER A 58 7.39 -4.24 11.17
CA SER A 58 7.63 -5.27 10.15
C SER A 58 7.85 -6.65 10.78
N PHE A 59 8.59 -6.71 11.88
CA PHE A 59 8.88 -7.95 12.60
C PHE A 59 7.59 -8.62 13.10
N VAL A 60 6.70 -7.86 13.74
CA VAL A 60 5.43 -8.37 14.24
C VAL A 60 4.47 -8.74 13.11
N VAL A 61 4.43 -7.97 12.03
CA VAL A 61 3.54 -8.25 10.88
C VAL A 61 3.85 -9.60 10.23
N ILE A 62 5.12 -10.05 10.23
CA ILE A 62 5.48 -11.39 9.71
C ILE A 62 4.85 -12.51 10.55
N PHE A 63 4.81 -12.38 11.88
CA PHE A 63 4.07 -13.33 12.71
C PHE A 63 2.55 -13.16 12.54
N GLY A 64 2.10 -11.92 12.44
CA GLY A 64 0.69 -11.55 12.31
C GLY A 64 0.01 -12.08 11.06
N VAL A 65 0.74 -12.33 9.98
CA VAL A 65 0.17 -12.84 8.72
C VAL A 65 -0.49 -14.22 8.89
N PHE A 66 -0.04 -15.00 9.89
CA PHE A 66 -0.60 -16.32 10.19
C PHE A 66 -1.88 -16.27 11.04
N VAL A 67 -2.23 -15.13 11.63
CA VAL A 67 -3.39 -15.03 12.53
C VAL A 67 -4.73 -15.15 11.78
N PRO A 68 -4.97 -14.44 10.65
CA PRO A 68 -6.21 -14.56 9.90
C PRO A 68 -6.36 -15.88 9.14
N LEU A 69 -5.29 -16.61 8.82
CA LEU A 69 -5.30 -17.86 8.04
C LEU A 69 -6.11 -17.78 6.73
N GLY A 70 -6.15 -16.60 6.08
CA GLY A 70 -6.95 -16.36 4.87
C GLY A 70 -8.47 -16.27 5.08
N THR A 71 -8.95 -16.35 6.32
CA THR A 71 -10.38 -16.39 6.65
C THR A 71 -11.12 -15.11 6.33
N SER A 72 -10.44 -13.95 6.25
CA SER A 72 -11.08 -12.65 5.89
C SER A 72 -11.81 -12.72 4.55
N THR A 73 -11.17 -13.30 3.53
CA THR A 73 -11.79 -13.48 2.20
C THR A 73 -12.96 -14.47 2.24
N VAL A 74 -12.86 -15.52 3.06
CA VAL A 74 -13.94 -16.50 3.25
C VAL A 74 -15.14 -15.84 3.93
N LEU A 75 -14.91 -15.03 4.98
CA LEU A 75 -15.98 -14.28 5.65
C LEU A 75 -16.74 -13.41 4.66
N VAL A 76 -16.05 -12.58 3.88
CA VAL A 76 -16.69 -11.72 2.88
C VAL A 76 -17.52 -12.54 1.90
N ARG A 77 -16.95 -13.61 1.35
CA ARG A 77 -17.61 -14.44 0.33
C ARG A 77 -18.84 -15.18 0.85
N GLU A 78 -18.70 -15.86 1.98
CA GLU A 78 -19.81 -16.68 2.51
C GLU A 78 -20.95 -15.82 3.08
N ILE A 79 -20.63 -14.68 3.73
CA ILE A 79 -21.64 -13.76 4.24
C ILE A 79 -22.37 -13.04 3.10
N ALA A 80 -21.67 -12.70 2.00
CA ALA A 80 -22.32 -12.15 0.82
C ALA A 80 -23.31 -13.13 0.15
N ARG A 81 -23.08 -14.44 0.29
CA ARG A 81 -23.98 -15.49 -0.20
C ARG A 81 -25.16 -15.74 0.74
N ASP A 82 -24.92 -15.67 2.05
CA ASP A 82 -25.92 -15.94 3.07
C ASP A 82 -25.64 -15.08 4.32
N GLN A 83 -26.36 -13.96 4.41
CA GLN A 83 -26.21 -13.00 5.52
C GLN A 83 -26.66 -13.58 6.87
N SER A 84 -27.50 -14.61 6.90
CA SER A 84 -27.95 -15.24 8.14
C SER A 84 -26.80 -15.92 8.90
N ARG A 85 -25.75 -16.33 8.19
CA ARG A 85 -24.54 -16.98 8.73
C ARG A 85 -23.53 -16.01 9.33
N ALA A 86 -23.75 -14.69 9.18
CA ALA A 86 -22.78 -13.67 9.56
C ALA A 86 -22.36 -13.77 11.05
N GLY A 87 -23.31 -13.98 11.96
CA GLY A 87 -23.04 -14.11 13.41
C GLY A 87 -22.14 -15.32 13.71
N ASN A 88 -22.50 -16.50 13.18
CA ASN A 88 -21.78 -17.75 13.45
C ASN A 88 -20.36 -17.70 12.85
N LEU A 89 -20.22 -17.23 11.61
CA LEU A 89 -18.90 -17.08 10.94
C LEU A 89 -18.01 -16.06 11.67
N LEU A 90 -18.58 -14.94 12.15
CA LEU A 90 -17.84 -13.96 12.94
C LEU A 90 -17.37 -14.57 14.26
N ALA A 91 -18.25 -15.26 15.00
CA ALA A 91 -17.89 -15.92 16.26
C ALA A 91 -16.77 -16.94 16.05
N THR A 92 -16.85 -17.73 14.97
CA THR A 92 -15.82 -18.72 14.60
C THR A 92 -14.49 -18.04 14.30
N ALA A 93 -14.51 -16.92 13.56
CA ALA A 93 -13.30 -16.17 13.25
C ALA A 93 -12.66 -15.54 14.49
N LEU A 94 -13.46 -14.96 15.38
CA LEU A 94 -12.96 -14.35 16.63
C LEU A 94 -12.36 -15.41 17.57
N LEU A 95 -13.02 -16.56 17.72
CA LEU A 95 -12.52 -17.69 18.54
C LEU A 95 -11.20 -18.25 17.99
N LEU A 96 -11.02 -18.27 16.67
CA LEU A 96 -9.78 -18.68 16.03
C LEU A 96 -8.66 -17.64 16.20
N ARG A 97 -8.97 -16.37 15.94
CA ARG A 97 -7.97 -15.31 15.83
C ARG A 97 -7.41 -14.84 17.17
N LEU A 98 -8.23 -14.81 18.22
CA LEU A 98 -7.77 -14.34 19.53
C LEU A 98 -6.65 -15.23 20.11
N PRO A 99 -6.82 -16.56 20.29
CA PRO A 99 -5.74 -17.40 20.81
C PRO A 99 -4.55 -17.47 19.86
N LEU A 100 -4.79 -17.55 18.55
CA LEU A 100 -3.70 -17.59 17.58
C LEU A 100 -2.92 -16.27 17.55
N GLY A 101 -3.61 -15.12 17.69
CA GLY A 101 -2.98 -13.81 17.82
C GLY A 101 -2.12 -13.69 19.08
N LEU A 102 -2.59 -14.22 20.22
CA LEU A 102 -1.81 -14.26 21.45
C LEU A 102 -0.57 -15.16 21.31
N VAL A 103 -0.71 -16.33 20.68
CA VAL A 103 0.43 -17.24 20.42
C VAL A 103 1.44 -16.57 19.47
N MET A 104 1.00 -16.03 18.33
CA MET A 104 1.90 -15.38 17.37
C MET A 104 2.55 -14.12 17.94
N GLY A 105 1.80 -13.34 18.73
CA GLY A 105 2.35 -12.19 19.45
C GLY A 105 3.38 -12.61 20.49
N GLY A 106 3.09 -13.65 21.28
CA GLY A 106 4.03 -14.24 22.24
C GLY A 106 5.30 -14.76 21.56
N LEU A 107 5.16 -15.43 20.40
CA LEU A 107 6.31 -15.88 19.59
C LEU A 107 7.15 -14.70 19.10
N ALA A 108 6.53 -13.61 18.63
CA ALA A 108 7.25 -12.42 18.20
C ALA A 108 8.04 -11.79 19.36
N VAL A 109 7.42 -11.63 20.55
CA VAL A 109 8.08 -11.10 21.75
C VAL A 109 9.19 -12.04 22.23
N GLY A 110 8.94 -13.35 22.26
CA GLY A 110 9.93 -14.36 22.63
C GLY A 110 11.11 -14.39 21.66
N ALA A 111 10.86 -14.27 20.35
CA ALA A 111 11.91 -14.19 19.35
C ALA A 111 12.77 -12.92 19.51
N ALA A 112 12.13 -11.77 19.81
CA ALA A 112 12.88 -10.53 20.07
C ALA A 112 13.76 -10.62 21.32
N ALA A 113 13.30 -11.32 22.36
CA ALA A 113 14.08 -11.58 23.58
C ALA A 113 15.23 -12.55 23.31
N LEU A 114 14.98 -13.66 22.58
CA LEU A 114 16.00 -14.66 22.22
C LEU A 114 17.10 -14.07 21.32
N LEU A 115 16.76 -13.15 20.44
CA LEU A 115 17.71 -12.43 19.57
C LEU A 115 18.43 -11.29 20.32
N HIS A 116 18.25 -11.18 21.64
CA HIS A 116 18.93 -10.21 22.51
C HIS A 116 18.77 -8.75 22.06
N TYR A 117 17.63 -8.38 21.47
CA TYR A 117 17.34 -6.98 21.16
C TYR A 117 17.26 -6.13 22.44
N SER A 118 17.56 -4.84 22.34
CA SER A 118 17.50 -3.92 23.50
C SER A 118 16.10 -3.89 24.12
N ALA A 119 16.03 -3.55 25.41
CA ALA A 119 14.76 -3.48 26.16
C ALA A 119 13.74 -2.55 25.47
N LEU A 120 14.20 -1.44 24.85
CA LEU A 120 13.35 -0.54 24.08
C LEU A 120 12.72 -1.27 22.88
N VAL A 121 13.52 -2.00 22.10
CA VAL A 121 13.03 -2.74 20.91
C VAL A 121 12.06 -3.85 21.35
N GLN A 122 12.35 -4.58 22.43
CA GLN A 122 11.44 -5.59 22.99
C GLN A 122 10.10 -4.97 23.40
N LEU A 123 10.13 -3.79 24.04
CA LEU A 123 8.91 -3.04 24.39
C LEU A 123 8.12 -2.61 23.15
N LEU A 124 8.80 -2.11 22.11
CA LEU A 124 8.14 -1.75 20.85
C LEU A 124 7.51 -2.96 20.16
N VAL A 125 8.18 -4.12 20.19
CA VAL A 125 7.64 -5.38 19.66
C VAL A 125 6.43 -5.83 20.49
N LEU A 126 6.47 -5.73 21.81
CA LEU A 126 5.32 -6.06 22.67
C LEU A 126 4.09 -5.18 22.34
N VAL A 127 4.30 -3.87 22.23
CA VAL A 127 3.24 -2.92 21.87
C VAL A 127 2.68 -3.22 20.47
N ALA A 128 3.56 -3.46 19.49
CA ALA A 128 3.14 -3.81 18.15
C ALA A 128 2.39 -5.16 18.09
N ALA A 129 2.85 -6.17 18.85
CA ALA A 129 2.19 -7.48 18.97
C ALA A 129 0.79 -7.35 19.58
N SER A 130 0.62 -6.53 20.60
CA SER A 130 -0.70 -6.21 21.18
C SER A 130 -1.60 -5.53 20.13
N GLY A 131 -1.05 -4.58 19.37
CA GLY A 131 -1.75 -3.93 18.27
C GLY A 131 -2.14 -4.91 17.16
N MET A 132 -1.30 -5.89 16.83
CA MET A 132 -1.56 -6.94 15.85
C MET A 132 -2.78 -7.81 16.26
N VAL A 133 -2.90 -8.18 17.53
CA VAL A 133 -4.07 -8.93 18.04
C VAL A 133 -5.34 -8.12 17.82
N VAL A 134 -5.34 -6.85 18.26
CA VAL A 134 -6.49 -5.95 18.08
C VAL A 134 -6.82 -5.76 16.60
N ALA A 135 -5.82 -5.55 15.76
CA ALA A 135 -6.01 -5.38 14.32
C ALA A 135 -6.61 -6.63 13.67
N SER A 136 -6.20 -7.83 14.09
CA SER A 136 -6.73 -9.09 13.56
C SER A 136 -8.20 -9.30 13.94
N LEU A 137 -8.60 -8.94 15.16
CA LEU A 137 -10.01 -8.97 15.59
C LEU A 137 -10.85 -7.93 14.83
N ASN A 138 -10.29 -6.71 14.68
CA ASN A 138 -10.95 -5.66 13.90
C ASN A 138 -11.13 -6.04 12.44
N ASP A 139 -10.17 -6.73 11.81
CA ASP A 139 -10.28 -7.24 10.44
C ASP A 139 -11.40 -8.27 10.30
N ALA A 140 -11.65 -9.13 11.29
CA ALA A 140 -12.80 -10.06 11.27
C ALA A 140 -14.13 -9.31 11.25
N LEU A 141 -14.30 -8.28 12.07
CA LEU A 141 -15.49 -7.44 12.09
C LEU A 141 -15.65 -6.66 10.76
N ALA A 142 -14.57 -6.06 10.28
CA ALA A 142 -14.55 -5.32 9.03
C ALA A 142 -14.92 -6.21 7.83
N SER A 143 -14.36 -7.42 7.76
CA SER A 143 -14.68 -8.41 6.71
C SER A 143 -16.15 -8.85 6.77
N THR A 144 -16.71 -8.97 7.98
CA THR A 144 -18.13 -9.28 8.17
C THR A 144 -19.01 -8.13 7.67
N LEU A 145 -18.69 -6.88 8.00
CA LEU A 145 -19.39 -5.69 7.50
C LEU A 145 -19.30 -5.58 5.97
N GLN A 146 -18.16 -5.92 5.40
CA GLN A 146 -17.94 -5.95 3.97
C GLN A 146 -18.82 -7.02 3.29
N GLY A 147 -18.90 -8.23 3.86
CA GLY A 147 -19.80 -9.29 3.39
C GLY A 147 -21.29 -8.92 3.47
N GLN A 148 -21.67 -8.08 4.44
CA GLN A 148 -23.00 -7.50 4.56
C GLN A 148 -23.23 -6.27 3.66
N GLU A 149 -22.27 -5.90 2.80
CA GLU A 149 -22.27 -4.69 1.96
C GLU A 149 -22.39 -3.37 2.77
N ASN A 150 -22.09 -3.38 4.06
CA ASN A 150 -22.16 -2.20 4.92
C ASN A 150 -20.83 -1.43 4.93
N LEU A 151 -20.38 -1.01 3.74
CA LEU A 151 -19.11 -0.32 3.54
C LEU A 151 -19.08 1.07 4.18
N THR A 152 -20.24 1.72 4.36
CA THR A 152 -20.32 3.03 5.02
C THR A 152 -19.85 2.97 6.47
N ARG A 153 -20.26 1.95 7.24
CA ARG A 153 -19.80 1.77 8.62
C ARG A 153 -18.33 1.42 8.69
N GLN A 154 -17.88 0.49 7.86
CA GLN A 154 -16.47 0.14 7.76
C GLN A 154 -15.61 1.38 7.45
N SER A 155 -16.03 2.20 6.49
CA SER A 155 -15.34 3.45 6.12
C SER A 155 -15.32 4.45 7.26
N ALA A 156 -16.42 4.59 8.01
CA ALA A 156 -16.47 5.45 9.19
C ALA A 156 -15.47 5.01 10.27
N ALA A 157 -15.38 3.70 10.56
CA ALA A 157 -14.40 3.18 11.52
C ALA A 157 -12.95 3.47 11.08
N VAL A 158 -12.64 3.29 9.79
CA VAL A 158 -11.32 3.62 9.22
C VAL A 158 -11.02 5.11 9.36
N LEU A 159 -11.98 5.99 9.05
CA LEU A 159 -11.78 7.44 9.19
C LEU A 159 -11.53 7.84 10.64
N VAL A 160 -12.35 7.35 11.57
CA VAL A 160 -12.16 7.60 13.02
C VAL A 160 -10.77 7.15 13.47
N GLU A 161 -10.35 5.95 13.06
CA GLU A 161 -9.01 5.43 13.36
C GLU A 161 -7.92 6.35 12.82
N LYS A 162 -7.99 6.76 11.55
CA LYS A 162 -6.96 7.60 10.91
C LYS A 162 -6.92 9.02 11.48
N PHE A 163 -8.06 9.62 11.80
CA PHE A 163 -8.11 10.92 12.47
C PHE A 163 -7.49 10.85 13.87
N LEU A 164 -7.87 9.85 14.65
CA LEU A 164 -7.31 9.65 16.00
C LEU A 164 -5.81 9.33 15.91
N PHE A 165 -5.40 8.45 15.01
CA PHE A 165 -3.99 8.12 14.82
C PHE A 165 -3.16 9.34 14.49
N SER A 166 -3.59 10.14 13.51
CA SER A 166 -2.85 11.33 13.10
C SER A 166 -2.87 12.40 14.18
N GLY A 167 -4.03 12.66 14.77
CA GLY A 167 -4.18 13.65 15.82
C GLY A 167 -3.37 13.32 17.08
N LEU A 168 -3.48 12.08 17.59
CA LEU A 168 -2.73 11.63 18.76
C LEU A 168 -1.22 11.57 18.49
N THR A 169 -0.80 11.09 17.30
CA THR A 169 0.61 11.07 16.95
C THR A 169 1.19 12.48 16.93
N ILE A 170 0.51 13.42 16.29
CA ILE A 170 0.93 14.82 16.25
C ILE A 170 0.94 15.43 17.67
N PHE A 171 -0.10 15.20 18.46
CA PHE A 171 -0.18 15.67 19.85
C PHE A 171 1.00 15.14 20.69
N LEU A 172 1.30 13.85 20.62
CA LEU A 172 2.40 13.23 21.37
C LEU A 172 3.77 13.74 20.91
N ILE A 173 3.95 14.04 19.61
CA ILE A 173 5.15 14.68 19.07
C ILE A 173 5.35 16.05 19.74
N PHE A 174 4.32 16.90 19.77
CA PHE A 174 4.41 18.21 20.41
C PHE A 174 4.59 18.15 21.92
N SER A 175 4.04 17.11 22.56
CA SER A 175 4.19 16.85 24.00
C SER A 175 5.54 16.19 24.36
N ARG A 176 6.43 15.96 23.37
CA ARG A 176 7.73 15.30 23.54
C ARG A 176 7.64 13.93 24.21
N ALA A 177 6.62 13.15 23.83
CA ALA A 177 6.36 11.83 24.41
C ALA A 177 7.44 10.80 24.00
N PRO A 178 7.77 9.83 24.84
CA PRO A 178 8.76 8.80 24.52
C PRO A 178 8.31 7.91 23.36
N LEU A 179 9.26 7.24 22.68
CA LEU A 179 9.05 6.45 21.46
C LEU A 179 7.99 5.35 21.65
N TRP A 180 7.96 4.68 22.81
CA TRP A 180 6.95 3.66 23.11
C TRP A 180 5.52 4.22 23.17
N ALA A 181 5.34 5.48 23.60
CA ALA A 181 4.04 6.12 23.61
C ALA A 181 3.53 6.37 22.17
N LEU A 182 4.42 6.76 21.27
CA LEU A 182 4.10 6.89 19.83
C LEU A 182 3.74 5.52 19.22
N ALA A 183 4.46 4.46 19.56
CA ALA A 183 4.12 3.11 19.13
C ALA A 183 2.72 2.69 19.62
N SER A 184 2.37 3.05 20.86
CA SER A 184 1.09 2.70 21.48
C SER A 184 -0.13 3.38 20.83
N VAL A 185 0.07 4.45 20.06
CA VAL A 185 -1.04 5.12 19.33
C VAL A 185 -1.74 4.13 18.40
N THR A 186 -1.00 3.27 17.71
CA THR A 186 -1.60 2.26 16.82
C THR A 186 -2.48 1.27 17.58
N LEU A 187 -2.04 0.82 18.76
CA LEU A 187 -2.84 -0.05 19.62
C LEU A 187 -4.12 0.66 20.10
N LEU A 188 -3.99 1.89 20.58
CA LEU A 188 -5.13 2.66 21.10
C LEU A 188 -6.17 2.94 20.00
N THR A 189 -5.71 3.42 18.84
CA THR A 189 -6.62 3.76 17.74
C THR A 189 -7.24 2.52 17.10
N GLY A 190 -6.48 1.42 17.00
CA GLY A 190 -7.00 0.12 16.60
C GLY A 190 -8.07 -0.39 17.56
N THR A 191 -7.90 -0.21 18.87
CA THR A 191 -8.93 -0.57 19.88
C THR A 191 -10.21 0.26 19.73
N VAL A 192 -10.07 1.56 19.43
CA VAL A 192 -11.25 2.41 19.13
C VAL A 192 -11.94 1.95 17.85
N SER A 193 -11.19 1.65 16.81
CA SER A 193 -11.72 1.12 15.55
C SER A 193 -12.45 -0.21 15.77
N LEU A 194 -11.87 -1.11 16.57
CA LEU A 194 -12.49 -2.36 16.98
C LEU A 194 -13.82 -2.11 17.71
N ALA A 195 -13.86 -1.18 18.66
CA ALA A 195 -15.07 -0.83 19.40
C ALA A 195 -16.16 -0.23 18.50
N VAL A 196 -15.78 0.63 17.54
CA VAL A 196 -16.70 1.20 16.54
C VAL A 196 -17.29 0.09 15.67
N ASN A 197 -16.48 -0.81 15.13
CA ASN A 197 -16.96 -1.93 14.34
C ASN A 197 -17.80 -2.91 15.16
N ALA A 198 -17.38 -3.24 16.40
CA ALA A 198 -18.12 -4.10 17.32
C ALA A 198 -19.51 -3.53 17.67
N SER A 199 -19.64 -2.21 17.74
CA SER A 199 -20.93 -1.55 18.00
C SER A 199 -21.99 -1.90 16.95
N ALA A 200 -21.60 -2.25 15.73
CA ALA A 200 -22.50 -2.71 14.69
C ALA A 200 -23.17 -4.05 15.02
N PHE A 201 -22.50 -4.88 15.82
CA PHE A 201 -22.92 -6.24 16.14
C PHE A 201 -23.51 -6.36 17.56
N ARG A 202 -23.73 -5.24 18.27
CA ARG A 202 -24.27 -5.26 19.66
C ARG A 202 -25.54 -6.12 19.81
N ARG A 203 -26.40 -6.14 18.80
CA ARG A 203 -27.64 -6.94 18.83
C ARG A 203 -27.39 -8.41 18.50
N LEU A 204 -26.30 -8.75 17.85
CA LEU A 204 -25.93 -10.12 17.47
C LEU A 204 -25.05 -10.78 18.55
N LEU A 205 -24.26 -10.00 19.30
CA LEU A 205 -23.35 -10.51 20.33
C LEU A 205 -24.01 -11.37 21.41
N PRO A 206 -25.20 -11.01 21.96
CA PRO A 206 -25.88 -11.82 22.98
C PRO A 206 -26.35 -13.19 22.48
N GLY A 207 -26.59 -13.34 21.19
CA GLY A 207 -27.04 -14.58 20.55
C GLY A 207 -25.92 -15.39 19.88
N LEU A 208 -24.66 -15.00 20.03
CA LEU A 208 -23.53 -15.73 19.46
C LEU A 208 -23.37 -17.07 20.17
N ARG A 209 -23.59 -18.12 19.41
CA ARG A 209 -23.29 -19.49 19.83
C ARG A 209 -21.80 -19.72 19.79
N LEU A 210 -21.26 -20.41 20.80
CA LEU A 210 -19.88 -20.88 20.76
C LEU A 210 -19.72 -21.86 19.57
N PRO A 211 -18.84 -21.58 18.61
CA PRO A 211 -18.66 -22.43 17.44
C PRO A 211 -17.99 -23.75 17.83
N SER A 212 -18.35 -24.80 17.14
CA SER A 212 -17.75 -26.12 17.30
C SER A 212 -16.34 -26.14 16.67
N LEU A 213 -15.49 -27.07 17.11
CA LEU A 213 -14.19 -27.31 16.49
C LEU A 213 -14.30 -27.70 15.02
N ALA A 214 -15.40 -28.34 14.61
CA ALA A 214 -15.67 -28.67 13.21
C ALA A 214 -15.90 -27.41 12.36
N GLU A 215 -16.60 -26.42 12.88
CA GLU A 215 -16.82 -25.14 12.20
C GLU A 215 -15.51 -24.36 12.08
N VAL A 216 -14.68 -24.33 13.11
CA VAL A 216 -13.33 -23.73 13.09
C VAL A 216 -12.48 -24.42 12.02
N ARG A 217 -12.43 -25.75 12.01
CA ARG A 217 -11.68 -26.52 11.02
C ARG A 217 -12.14 -26.24 9.60
N THR A 218 -13.47 -26.16 9.37
CA THR A 218 -14.06 -25.85 8.06
C THR A 218 -13.63 -24.46 7.59
N LEU A 219 -13.66 -23.46 8.48
CA LEU A 219 -13.25 -22.10 8.16
C LEU A 219 -11.75 -22.03 7.81
N VAL A 220 -10.89 -22.72 8.55
CA VAL A 220 -9.44 -22.78 8.29
C VAL A 220 -9.16 -23.45 6.94
N ILE A 221 -9.77 -24.60 6.66
CA ILE A 221 -9.59 -25.30 5.37
C ILE A 221 -10.03 -24.41 4.20
N ALA A 222 -11.16 -23.71 4.33
CA ALA A 222 -11.63 -22.77 3.31
C ALA A 222 -10.72 -21.54 3.14
N GLY A 223 -9.99 -21.14 4.19
CA GLY A 223 -9.04 -20.01 4.18
C GLY A 223 -7.68 -20.36 3.60
N THR A 224 -7.25 -21.63 3.69
CA THR A 224 -5.90 -22.08 3.29
C THR A 224 -5.47 -21.65 1.88
N PRO A 225 -6.31 -21.72 0.83
CA PRO A 225 -5.92 -21.26 -0.51
C PRO A 225 -5.56 -19.77 -0.58
N PHE A 226 -6.23 -18.95 0.23
CA PHE A 226 -5.98 -17.50 0.27
C PHE A 226 -4.76 -17.15 1.13
N MET A 227 -4.45 -17.96 2.15
CA MET A 227 -3.33 -17.77 3.07
C MET A 227 -2.00 -17.69 2.33
N GLY A 228 -1.73 -18.62 1.41
CA GLY A 228 -0.46 -18.68 0.69
C GLY A 228 -0.13 -17.35 0.00
N TRP A 229 -1.10 -16.79 -0.74
CA TRP A 229 -0.91 -15.51 -1.42
C TRP A 229 -0.67 -14.34 -0.43
N ILE A 230 -1.42 -14.30 0.67
CA ILE A 230 -1.27 -13.26 1.70
C ILE A 230 0.11 -13.34 2.35
N VAL A 231 0.58 -14.56 2.67
CA VAL A 231 1.92 -14.79 3.25
C VAL A 231 3.01 -14.27 2.31
N PHE A 232 3.03 -14.71 1.05
CA PHE A 232 4.06 -14.26 0.10
C PHE A 232 4.03 -12.75 -0.12
N ARG A 233 2.85 -12.16 -0.27
CA ARG A 233 2.72 -10.72 -0.39
C ARG A 233 3.24 -9.97 0.85
N THR A 234 2.96 -10.48 2.04
CA THR A 234 3.42 -9.87 3.30
C THR A 234 4.93 -9.98 3.44
N LEU A 235 5.49 -11.16 3.19
CA LEU A 235 6.94 -11.36 3.18
C LEU A 235 7.61 -10.39 2.20
N TYR A 236 7.13 -10.32 0.96
CA TYR A 236 7.65 -9.41 -0.05
C TYR A 236 7.69 -7.94 0.43
N SER A 237 6.64 -7.47 1.13
CA SER A 237 6.51 -6.06 1.51
C SER A 237 7.10 -5.70 2.88
N ARG A 238 7.47 -6.69 3.72
CA ARG A 238 7.85 -6.46 5.12
C ARG A 238 9.20 -7.02 5.53
N THR A 239 9.88 -7.72 4.63
CA THR A 239 11.16 -8.37 4.97
C THR A 239 12.34 -7.39 4.99
N ASP A 240 12.31 -6.33 4.18
CA ASP A 240 13.46 -5.41 4.04
C ASP A 240 13.90 -4.74 5.35
N PRO A 241 13.00 -4.16 6.18
CA PRO A 241 13.44 -3.58 7.45
C PRO A 241 14.05 -4.60 8.40
N ILE A 242 13.64 -5.86 8.31
CA ILE A 242 14.17 -6.95 9.14
C ILE A 242 15.56 -7.34 8.65
N ILE A 243 15.73 -7.56 7.35
CA ILE A 243 17.03 -7.90 6.75
C ILE A 243 18.03 -6.76 7.00
N LEU A 244 17.62 -5.51 6.75
CA LEU A 244 18.45 -4.35 7.03
C LEU A 244 18.88 -4.32 8.50
N ARG A 245 17.97 -4.62 9.43
CA ARG A 245 18.31 -4.62 10.87
C ARG A 245 19.28 -5.73 11.24
N LEU A 246 19.26 -6.87 10.54
CA LEU A 246 20.17 -7.99 10.76
C LEU A 246 21.58 -7.70 10.26
N VAL A 247 21.70 -6.94 9.16
CA VAL A 247 22.97 -6.69 8.45
C VAL A 247 23.59 -5.35 8.83
N THR A 248 22.75 -4.37 9.25
CA THR A 248 23.16 -2.99 9.46
C THR A 248 22.66 -2.43 10.81
N SER A 249 22.52 -1.12 10.92
CA SER A 249 22.08 -0.40 12.13
C SER A 249 20.59 -0.03 12.10
N ALA A 250 20.04 0.38 13.26
CA ALA A 250 18.71 0.95 13.34
C ALA A 250 18.58 2.26 12.52
N ALA A 251 19.64 3.07 12.48
CA ALA A 251 19.66 4.28 11.68
C ALA A 251 19.51 3.98 10.18
N THR A 252 20.19 2.95 9.67
CA THR A 252 20.07 2.50 8.27
C THR A 252 18.63 2.07 7.94
N VAL A 253 17.99 1.34 8.85
CA VAL A 253 16.55 1.00 8.71
C VAL A 253 15.69 2.27 8.69
N GLY A 254 16.05 3.29 9.50
CA GLY A 254 15.37 4.58 9.51
C GLY A 254 15.51 5.34 8.19
N TRP A 255 16.71 5.34 7.59
CA TRP A 255 16.94 5.96 6.27
C TRP A 255 16.10 5.29 5.18
N TYR A 256 16.07 3.95 5.19
CA TYR A 256 15.21 3.18 4.29
C TYR A 256 13.72 3.49 4.52
N ALA A 257 13.27 3.48 5.77
CA ALA A 257 11.87 3.72 6.12
C ALA A 257 11.39 5.13 5.74
N ALA A 258 12.23 6.16 5.90
CA ALA A 258 11.93 7.52 5.49
C ALA A 258 11.76 7.62 3.97
N ALA A 259 12.71 7.06 3.21
CA ALA A 259 12.67 7.04 1.76
C ALA A 259 11.48 6.24 1.23
N SER A 260 11.27 5.02 1.74
CA SER A 260 10.17 4.14 1.32
C SER A 260 8.79 4.71 1.60
N ARG A 261 8.62 5.53 2.66
CA ARG A 261 7.35 6.25 2.91
C ARG A 261 7.08 7.30 1.84
N LEU A 262 8.10 8.03 1.39
CA LEU A 262 7.94 9.04 0.33
C LEU A 262 7.63 8.37 -1.02
N VAL A 263 8.36 7.33 -1.37
CA VAL A 263 8.09 6.49 -2.55
C VAL A 263 6.68 5.91 -2.47
N GLY A 264 6.33 5.28 -1.35
CA GLY A 264 5.02 4.66 -1.13
C GLY A 264 3.85 5.64 -1.22
N THR A 265 4.05 6.90 -0.78
CA THR A 265 3.01 7.93 -0.90
C THR A 265 2.67 8.20 -2.37
N SER A 266 3.62 8.08 -3.30
CA SER A 266 3.34 8.29 -4.73
C SER A 266 2.47 7.21 -5.35
N LEU A 267 2.43 6.01 -4.76
CA LEU A 267 1.70 4.85 -5.30
C LEU A 267 0.17 5.00 -5.23
N PHE A 268 -0.35 6.04 -4.56
CA PHE A 268 -1.80 6.30 -4.54
C PHE A 268 -2.38 6.50 -5.95
N LEU A 269 -1.61 7.12 -6.83
CA LEU A 269 -2.06 7.46 -8.18
C LEU A 269 -2.32 6.22 -9.05
N PRO A 270 -1.35 5.30 -9.25
CA PRO A 270 -1.63 4.08 -10.00
C PRO A 270 -2.67 3.20 -9.29
N ALA A 271 -2.73 3.18 -7.95
CA ALA A 271 -3.74 2.44 -7.20
C ALA A 271 -5.17 2.91 -7.52
N ALA A 272 -5.40 4.23 -7.54
CA ALA A 272 -6.68 4.81 -7.89
C ALA A 272 -7.11 4.47 -9.33
N ILE A 273 -6.18 4.61 -10.28
CA ILE A 273 -6.43 4.35 -11.70
C ILE A 273 -6.73 2.86 -11.94
N THR A 274 -5.93 1.97 -11.38
CA THR A 274 -6.09 0.52 -11.56
C THR A 274 -7.39 0.02 -10.92
N THR A 275 -7.74 0.50 -9.74
CA THR A 275 -9.00 0.16 -9.06
C THR A 275 -10.22 0.63 -9.87
N ALA A 276 -10.18 1.84 -10.42
CA ALA A 276 -11.29 2.39 -11.20
C ALA A 276 -11.49 1.66 -12.53
N LEU A 277 -10.42 1.19 -13.17
CA LEU A 277 -10.47 0.64 -14.53
C LEU A 277 -10.49 -0.89 -14.58
N LEU A 278 -10.22 -1.59 -13.48
CA LEU A 278 -10.29 -3.05 -13.40
C LEU A 278 -11.63 -3.62 -13.93
N PRO A 279 -12.82 -3.09 -13.54
CA PRO A 279 -14.08 -3.63 -14.06
C PRO A 279 -14.25 -3.44 -15.57
N ALA A 280 -13.70 -2.35 -16.13
CA ALA A 280 -13.74 -2.10 -17.57
C ALA A 280 -12.84 -3.07 -18.32
N LEU A 281 -11.62 -3.32 -17.81
CA LEU A 281 -10.69 -4.31 -18.36
C LEU A 281 -11.30 -5.71 -18.36
N SER A 282 -11.90 -6.13 -17.23
CA SER A 282 -12.52 -7.46 -17.11
C SER A 282 -13.68 -7.66 -18.09
N ARG A 283 -14.48 -6.61 -18.37
CA ARG A 283 -15.55 -6.69 -19.38
C ARG A 283 -15.01 -6.79 -20.80
N LEU A 284 -13.92 -6.11 -21.12
CA LEU A 284 -13.32 -6.13 -22.47
C LEU A 284 -12.57 -7.43 -22.73
N HIS A 285 -12.08 -8.11 -21.69
CA HIS A 285 -11.46 -9.41 -21.84
C HIS A 285 -12.50 -10.43 -22.33
N GLY A 286 -12.21 -11.10 -23.43
CA GLY A 286 -13.14 -12.07 -24.02
C GLY A 286 -14.22 -11.49 -24.97
N THR A 287 -14.45 -10.15 -24.95
CA THR A 287 -15.43 -9.51 -25.86
C THR A 287 -14.72 -8.70 -26.96
N ASP A 288 -13.70 -7.93 -26.62
CA ASP A 288 -12.94 -7.09 -27.57
C ASP A 288 -11.46 -7.02 -27.16
N SER A 289 -10.67 -7.93 -27.70
CA SER A 289 -9.23 -7.99 -27.44
C SER A 289 -8.46 -6.75 -27.92
N ALA A 290 -8.95 -6.02 -28.91
CA ALA A 290 -8.30 -4.80 -29.38
C ALA A 290 -8.54 -3.64 -28.41
N ALA A 291 -9.79 -3.45 -27.98
CA ALA A 291 -10.14 -2.46 -26.96
C ALA A 291 -9.47 -2.77 -25.60
N PHE A 292 -9.35 -4.05 -25.21
CA PHE A 292 -8.62 -4.45 -24.01
C PHE A 292 -7.15 -3.97 -24.08
N ARG A 293 -6.43 -4.32 -25.16
CA ARG A 293 -5.03 -3.89 -25.35
C ARG A 293 -4.89 -2.37 -25.39
N GLN A 294 -5.83 -1.68 -26.05
CA GLN A 294 -5.82 -0.23 -26.11
C GLN A 294 -6.02 0.40 -24.73
N LEU A 295 -6.93 -0.14 -23.91
CA LEU A 295 -7.16 0.36 -22.56
C LEU A 295 -5.93 0.14 -21.67
N VAL A 296 -5.29 -1.05 -21.71
CA VAL A 296 -4.04 -1.32 -20.99
C VAL A 296 -2.95 -0.32 -21.37
N ARG A 297 -2.76 -0.07 -22.67
CA ARG A 297 -1.79 0.90 -23.18
C ARG A 297 -2.07 2.30 -22.66
N ARG A 298 -3.33 2.73 -22.70
CA ARG A 298 -3.73 4.05 -22.23
C ARG A 298 -3.52 4.21 -20.72
N MET A 299 -3.87 3.20 -19.93
CA MET A 299 -3.61 3.18 -18.49
C MET A 299 -2.12 3.31 -18.20
N LEU A 300 -1.29 2.50 -18.86
CA LEU A 300 0.16 2.54 -18.71
C LEU A 300 0.71 3.92 -19.10
N GLY A 301 0.24 4.48 -20.20
CA GLY A 301 0.62 5.81 -20.65
C GLY A 301 0.31 6.90 -19.62
N ILE A 302 -0.93 6.95 -19.12
CA ILE A 302 -1.34 7.94 -18.12
C ILE A 302 -0.52 7.81 -16.83
N VAL A 303 -0.35 6.57 -16.36
CA VAL A 303 0.38 6.30 -15.13
C VAL A 303 1.86 6.66 -15.26
N MET A 304 2.50 6.35 -16.41
CA MET A 304 3.88 6.73 -16.69
C MET A 304 4.04 8.24 -16.89
N MET A 305 3.11 8.90 -17.56
CA MET A 305 3.12 10.36 -17.73
C MET A 305 3.13 11.07 -16.37
N CYS A 306 2.41 10.55 -15.38
CA CYS A 306 2.44 11.10 -14.01
C CYS A 306 3.65 10.61 -13.21
N GLY A 307 4.12 9.39 -13.44
CA GLY A 307 5.23 8.77 -12.72
C GLY A 307 6.59 9.39 -13.04
N ILE A 308 6.82 9.75 -14.31
CA ILE A 308 8.10 10.31 -14.77
C ILE A 308 8.48 11.60 -14.00
N PRO A 309 7.64 12.62 -13.87
CA PRO A 309 7.99 13.81 -13.10
C PRO A 309 8.21 13.51 -11.61
N ILE A 310 7.45 12.61 -11.02
CA ILE A 310 7.64 12.18 -9.62
C ILE A 310 9.01 11.50 -9.47
N ALA A 311 9.34 10.57 -10.36
CA ALA A 311 10.63 9.89 -10.37
C ALA A 311 11.80 10.89 -10.50
N LEU A 312 11.69 11.86 -11.41
CA LEU A 312 12.73 12.89 -11.58
C LEU A 312 12.90 13.78 -10.34
N VAL A 313 11.82 14.17 -9.67
CA VAL A 313 11.90 14.91 -8.41
C VAL A 313 12.64 14.10 -7.36
N LEU A 314 12.30 12.80 -7.19
CA LEU A 314 12.98 11.91 -6.24
C LEU A 314 14.45 11.68 -6.60
N MET A 315 14.80 11.66 -7.89
CA MET A 315 16.18 11.41 -8.35
C MET A 315 17.06 12.65 -8.29
N LEU A 316 16.55 13.81 -8.72
CA LEU A 316 17.36 15.02 -8.92
C LEU A 316 17.42 15.92 -7.70
N VAL A 317 16.32 16.01 -6.94
CA VAL A 317 16.21 16.93 -5.79
C VAL A 317 15.85 16.26 -4.45
N PRO A 318 16.36 15.04 -4.14
CA PRO A 318 16.04 14.35 -2.89
C PRO A 318 16.53 15.12 -1.65
N GLY A 319 17.65 15.83 -1.76
CA GLY A 319 18.18 16.65 -0.68
C GLY A 319 17.26 17.81 -0.32
N GLN A 320 16.68 18.46 -1.33
CA GLN A 320 15.71 19.54 -1.12
C GLN A 320 14.40 19.02 -0.53
N LEU A 321 13.97 17.80 -0.92
CA LEU A 321 12.81 17.15 -0.30
C LEU A 321 13.06 16.88 1.19
N ILE A 322 14.21 16.34 1.56
CA ILE A 322 14.58 16.09 2.95
C ILE A 322 14.68 17.41 3.73
N ALA A 323 15.29 18.44 3.15
CA ALA A 323 15.37 19.77 3.74
C ALA A 323 13.98 20.41 3.90
N LEU A 324 13.10 20.29 2.90
CA LEU A 324 11.70 20.70 2.95
C LEU A 324 10.95 20.05 4.10
N LEU A 325 11.12 18.74 4.22
CA LEU A 325 10.54 17.98 5.30
C LEU A 325 11.16 18.29 6.65
N HIS A 326 12.15 19.19 6.71
CA HIS A 326 12.91 19.55 7.92
C HIS A 326 13.39 18.31 8.69
N TYR A 327 13.78 17.27 7.98
CA TYR A 327 14.33 16.08 8.63
C TYR A 327 15.72 16.37 9.20
N PRO A 328 16.09 15.75 10.32
CA PRO A 328 17.44 15.88 10.90
C PRO A 328 18.55 15.58 9.88
N PRO A 329 19.76 16.18 10.05
CA PRO A 329 20.87 15.97 9.12
C PRO A 329 21.26 14.51 8.90
N SER A 330 21.00 13.63 9.87
CA SER A 330 21.27 12.19 9.75
C SER A 330 20.48 11.52 8.60
N PHE A 331 19.35 12.08 8.16
CA PHE A 331 18.61 11.60 7.01
C PHE A 331 19.23 11.97 5.65
N GLN A 332 20.35 12.67 5.61
CA GLN A 332 21.10 12.85 4.35
C GLN A 332 21.50 11.50 3.73
N HIS A 333 21.67 10.46 4.54
CA HIS A 333 21.89 9.09 4.08
C HIS A 333 20.67 8.47 3.36
N SER A 334 19.48 9.07 3.49
CA SER A 334 18.30 8.70 2.70
C SER A 334 18.33 9.25 1.26
N ILE A 335 19.22 10.21 0.94
CA ILE A 335 19.32 10.80 -0.41
C ILE A 335 19.63 9.75 -1.48
N PRO A 336 20.66 8.88 -1.35
CA PRO A 336 20.93 7.83 -2.32
C PRO A 336 19.75 6.84 -2.44
N VAL A 337 19.10 6.52 -1.31
CA VAL A 337 17.92 5.64 -1.28
C VAL A 337 16.78 6.23 -2.09
N LEU A 338 16.50 7.54 -1.95
CA LEU A 338 15.46 8.24 -2.73
C LEU A 338 15.79 8.30 -4.22
N ARG A 339 17.07 8.47 -4.58
CA ARG A 339 17.48 8.45 -6.00
C ARG A 339 17.15 7.13 -6.67
N VAL A 340 17.53 6.03 -6.06
CA VAL A 340 17.18 4.68 -6.55
C VAL A 340 15.68 4.44 -6.45
N GLY A 341 15.03 4.90 -5.37
CA GLY A 341 13.58 4.86 -5.19
C GLY A 341 12.79 5.57 -6.29
N GLY A 342 13.34 6.67 -6.85
CA GLY A 342 12.75 7.34 -8.02
C GLY A 342 12.68 6.44 -9.24
N LEU A 343 13.73 5.64 -9.52
CA LEU A 343 13.68 4.63 -10.57
C LEU A 343 12.67 3.51 -10.23
N ALA A 344 12.67 3.05 -8.99
CA ALA A 344 11.74 2.01 -8.52
C ALA A 344 10.27 2.43 -8.65
N VAL A 345 9.93 3.72 -8.47
CA VAL A 345 8.57 4.24 -8.69
C VAL A 345 8.04 3.90 -10.08
N LEU A 346 8.85 4.06 -11.13
CA LEU A 346 8.42 3.75 -12.50
C LEU A 346 8.13 2.26 -12.68
N LEU A 347 8.93 1.41 -12.04
CA LEU A 347 8.72 -0.05 -12.06
C LEU A 347 7.46 -0.43 -11.28
N TYR A 348 7.25 0.10 -10.08
CA TYR A 348 6.02 -0.10 -9.30
C TYR A 348 4.78 0.33 -10.08
N TYR A 349 4.84 1.49 -10.74
CA TYR A 349 3.74 2.01 -11.54
C TYR A 349 3.40 1.07 -12.71
N ALA A 350 4.43 0.60 -13.42
CA ALA A 350 4.26 -0.38 -14.49
C ALA A 350 3.68 -1.70 -13.98
N ALA A 351 4.26 -2.25 -12.90
CA ALA A 351 3.82 -3.52 -12.32
C ALA A 351 2.37 -3.47 -11.84
N MET A 352 1.92 -2.36 -11.23
CA MET A 352 0.53 -2.19 -10.80
C MET A 352 -0.46 -2.22 -11.97
N VAL A 353 -0.15 -1.54 -13.07
CA VAL A 353 -1.02 -1.53 -14.26
C VAL A 353 -1.03 -2.90 -14.94
N LEU A 354 0.17 -3.46 -15.20
CA LEU A 354 0.30 -4.75 -15.87
C LEU A 354 -0.27 -5.89 -15.04
N GLY A 355 -0.04 -5.89 -13.73
CA GLY A 355 -0.63 -6.86 -12.80
C GLY A 355 -2.16 -6.79 -12.80
N THR A 356 -2.74 -5.58 -12.82
CA THR A 356 -4.20 -5.39 -12.96
C THR A 356 -4.72 -5.96 -14.27
N ALA A 357 -4.00 -5.75 -15.37
CA ALA A 357 -4.37 -6.31 -16.67
C ALA A 357 -4.27 -7.85 -16.70
N VAL A 358 -3.25 -8.43 -16.04
CA VAL A 358 -3.12 -9.89 -15.88
C VAL A 358 -4.28 -10.46 -15.06
N VAL A 359 -4.68 -9.79 -13.97
CA VAL A 359 -5.85 -10.19 -13.18
C VAL A 359 -7.13 -10.12 -14.03
N ALA A 360 -7.32 -9.05 -14.78
CA ALA A 360 -8.49 -8.87 -15.65
C ALA A 360 -8.56 -9.88 -16.81
N SER A 361 -7.44 -10.53 -17.15
CA SER A 361 -7.34 -11.56 -18.18
C SER A 361 -7.29 -12.98 -17.62
N ASP A 362 -7.86 -13.21 -16.43
CA ASP A 362 -7.89 -14.51 -15.74
C ASP A 362 -6.51 -15.14 -15.49
N GLY A 363 -5.45 -14.30 -15.50
CA GLY A 363 -4.06 -14.73 -15.30
C GLY A 363 -3.64 -14.87 -13.84
N GLN A 364 -4.58 -14.89 -12.84
CA GLN A 364 -4.28 -14.86 -11.43
C GLN A 364 -3.28 -15.95 -10.99
N ASN A 365 -3.47 -17.19 -11.48
CA ASN A 365 -2.59 -18.32 -11.12
C ASN A 365 -1.14 -18.11 -11.59
N LYS A 366 -0.96 -17.54 -12.78
CA LYS A 366 0.37 -17.21 -13.31
C LYS A 366 1.00 -16.06 -12.52
N MET A 367 0.20 -15.03 -12.19
CA MET A 367 0.61 -13.91 -11.36
C MET A 367 1.05 -14.36 -9.96
N VAL A 368 0.30 -15.25 -9.31
CA VAL A 368 0.67 -15.81 -8.00
C VAL A 368 2.02 -16.52 -8.08
N ARG A 369 2.27 -17.34 -9.10
CA ARG A 369 3.56 -18.02 -9.28
C ARG A 369 4.71 -17.02 -9.46
N ALA A 370 4.53 -15.98 -10.28
CA ALA A 370 5.55 -14.94 -10.46
C ALA A 370 5.82 -14.18 -9.15
N SER A 371 4.77 -13.86 -8.39
CA SER A 371 4.90 -13.20 -7.08
C SER A 371 5.58 -14.08 -6.04
N MET A 372 5.33 -15.40 -6.04
CA MET A 372 6.06 -16.37 -5.19
C MET A 372 7.54 -16.38 -5.51
N ILE A 373 7.90 -16.47 -6.79
CA ILE A 373 9.31 -16.44 -7.24
C ILE A 373 9.95 -15.11 -6.84
N ALA A 374 9.27 -13.99 -7.10
CA ALA A 374 9.72 -12.65 -6.71
C ALA A 374 10.02 -12.57 -5.20
N THR A 375 9.12 -13.09 -4.36
CA THR A 375 9.29 -13.11 -2.89
C THR A 375 10.48 -13.98 -2.48
N LEU A 376 10.60 -15.17 -3.05
CA LEU A 376 11.72 -16.06 -2.72
C LEU A 376 13.08 -15.49 -3.15
N VAL A 377 13.11 -14.76 -4.26
CA VAL A 377 14.32 -14.10 -4.77
C VAL A 377 14.59 -12.78 -4.01
N SER A 378 13.54 -12.05 -3.60
CA SER A 378 13.72 -10.76 -2.91
C SER A 378 14.46 -10.89 -1.58
N ILE A 379 14.24 -11.97 -0.82
CA ILE A 379 14.91 -12.18 0.47
C ILE A 379 16.44 -12.25 0.32
N PRO A 380 17.03 -13.20 -0.45
CA PRO A 380 18.48 -13.25 -0.65
C PRO A 380 19.00 -12.03 -1.42
N ALA A 381 18.24 -11.45 -2.35
CA ALA A 381 18.63 -10.24 -3.07
C ALA A 381 18.72 -9.03 -2.15
N CYS A 382 17.74 -8.82 -1.26
CA CYS A 382 17.77 -7.76 -0.26
C CYS A 382 18.93 -7.96 0.73
N PHE A 383 19.18 -9.20 1.18
CA PHE A 383 20.33 -9.50 2.04
C PHE A 383 21.66 -9.16 1.36
N ALA A 384 21.85 -9.62 0.13
CA ALA A 384 23.05 -9.32 -0.66
C ALA A 384 23.17 -7.80 -0.92
N GLY A 385 22.09 -7.15 -1.35
CA GLY A 385 22.05 -5.72 -1.59
C GLY A 385 22.38 -4.91 -0.33
N ALA A 386 21.77 -5.24 0.80
CA ALA A 386 22.04 -4.59 2.07
C ALA A 386 23.50 -4.79 2.51
N TYR A 387 24.03 -6.02 2.40
CA TYR A 387 25.41 -6.34 2.77
C TYR A 387 26.42 -5.60 1.88
N PHE A 388 26.31 -5.73 0.56
CA PHE A 388 27.21 -5.06 -0.37
C PHE A 388 27.07 -3.54 -0.32
N GLY A 389 25.83 -3.02 -0.17
CA GLY A 389 25.57 -1.60 0.02
C GLY A 389 26.26 -1.05 1.29
N GLU A 390 26.26 -1.82 2.37
CA GLU A 390 26.95 -1.42 3.61
C GLU A 390 28.48 -1.47 3.45
N VAL A 391 28.99 -2.51 2.80
CA VAL A 391 30.46 -2.69 2.62
C VAL A 391 31.04 -1.63 1.69
N TYR A 392 30.44 -1.42 0.49
CA TYR A 392 31.00 -0.57 -0.55
C TYR A 392 30.57 0.89 -0.45
N TRP A 393 29.32 1.16 -0.01
CA TRP A 393 28.76 2.51 -0.01
C TRP A 393 28.50 3.05 1.40
N LYS A 394 28.77 2.25 2.44
CA LYS A 394 28.42 2.56 3.84
C LYS A 394 26.91 2.92 3.98
N ASN A 395 26.10 2.30 3.15
CA ASN A 395 24.67 2.57 3.09
C ASN A 395 23.90 1.32 2.58
N GLY A 396 23.62 0.37 3.48
CA GLY A 396 22.87 -0.84 3.17
C GLY A 396 21.45 -0.57 2.69
N ALA A 397 20.85 0.56 3.11
CA ALA A 397 19.51 0.95 2.66
C ALA A 397 19.45 1.22 1.15
N THR A 398 20.52 1.79 0.56
CA THR A 398 20.61 2.00 -0.90
C THR A 398 20.72 0.66 -1.63
N GLY A 399 21.46 -0.30 -1.07
CA GLY A 399 21.56 -1.64 -1.65
C GLY A 399 20.22 -2.41 -1.58
N ALA A 400 19.48 -2.29 -0.49
CA ALA A 400 18.17 -2.91 -0.35
C ALA A 400 17.17 -2.38 -1.39
N ILE A 401 17.00 -1.06 -1.51
CA ILE A 401 16.06 -0.49 -2.50
C ILE A 401 16.47 -0.79 -3.96
N LEU A 402 17.78 -0.98 -4.23
CA LEU A 402 18.26 -1.42 -5.54
C LEU A 402 17.83 -2.87 -5.82
N SER A 403 17.89 -3.74 -4.81
CA SER A 403 17.40 -5.11 -4.91
C SER A 403 15.89 -5.14 -5.16
N ASP A 404 15.12 -4.28 -4.48
CA ASP A 404 13.67 -4.15 -4.71
C ASP A 404 13.38 -3.72 -6.15
N ALA A 405 14.11 -2.72 -6.67
CA ALA A 405 13.96 -2.29 -8.06
C ALA A 405 14.26 -3.42 -9.05
N ALA A 406 15.28 -4.25 -8.78
CA ALA A 406 15.60 -5.41 -9.64
C ALA A 406 14.50 -6.47 -9.61
N VAL A 407 13.94 -6.79 -8.44
CA VAL A 407 12.83 -7.74 -8.30
C VAL A 407 11.56 -7.18 -8.95
N GLU A 408 11.30 -5.89 -8.84
CA GLU A 408 10.16 -5.25 -9.49
C GLU A 408 10.29 -5.26 -11.02
N ALA A 409 11.51 -5.08 -11.54
CA ALA A 409 11.79 -5.24 -12.97
C ALA A 409 11.48 -6.67 -13.46
N TYR A 410 11.81 -7.70 -12.65
CA TYR A 410 11.41 -9.08 -12.92
C TYR A 410 9.89 -9.24 -12.96
N LEU A 411 9.15 -8.62 -12.03
CA LEU A 411 7.68 -8.66 -12.01
C LEU A 411 7.08 -7.99 -13.25
N VAL A 412 7.56 -6.80 -13.61
CA VAL A 412 7.16 -6.09 -14.85
C VAL A 412 7.36 -6.99 -16.07
N PHE A 413 8.55 -7.57 -16.21
CA PHE A 413 8.87 -8.46 -17.33
C PHE A 413 7.98 -9.72 -17.34
N SER A 414 7.73 -10.31 -16.17
CA SER A 414 6.87 -11.48 -16.03
C SER A 414 5.43 -11.18 -16.43
N TYR A 415 4.89 -10.04 -15.98
CA TYR A 415 3.52 -9.63 -16.32
C TYR A 415 3.38 -9.31 -17.81
N LEU A 416 4.38 -8.68 -18.42
CA LEU A 416 4.40 -8.44 -19.87
C LEU A 416 4.29 -9.74 -20.67
N ARG A 417 4.98 -10.80 -20.22
CA ARG A 417 4.93 -12.11 -20.88
C ARG A 417 3.60 -12.85 -20.69
N MET A 418 2.81 -12.47 -19.68
CA MET A 418 1.51 -13.06 -19.42
C MET A 418 0.38 -12.42 -20.22
N LEU A 419 0.57 -11.19 -20.68
CA LEU A 419 -0.41 -10.45 -21.45
C LEU A 419 -0.44 -10.91 -22.93
N PRO A 420 -1.58 -10.76 -23.63
CA PRO A 420 -1.69 -11.09 -25.03
C PRO A 420 -0.63 -10.37 -25.88
N ALA A 421 -0.12 -11.07 -26.90
CA ALA A 421 0.83 -10.50 -27.85
C ALA A 421 0.28 -9.19 -28.48
N GLY A 422 1.14 -8.19 -28.66
CA GLY A 422 0.74 -6.88 -29.17
C GLY A 422 0.04 -5.98 -28.14
N THR A 423 0.06 -6.34 -26.85
CA THR A 423 -0.40 -5.43 -25.79
C THR A 423 0.48 -4.19 -25.72
N LEU A 424 1.79 -4.33 -25.83
CA LEU A 424 2.73 -3.23 -26.03
C LEU A 424 3.22 -3.25 -27.47
N ILE A 425 3.20 -2.09 -28.11
CA ILE A 425 3.66 -1.88 -29.49
C ILE A 425 4.61 -0.68 -29.53
N GLY A 426 5.28 -0.48 -30.67
CA GLY A 426 6.23 0.63 -30.84
C GLY A 426 5.67 2.01 -30.50
N GLU A 427 4.37 2.24 -30.71
CA GLU A 427 3.69 3.48 -30.32
C GLU A 427 3.77 3.77 -28.80
N ASN A 428 3.77 2.75 -27.95
CA ASN A 428 3.97 2.92 -26.49
C ASN A 428 5.37 3.43 -26.18
N LEU A 429 6.38 2.93 -26.89
CA LEU A 429 7.76 3.40 -26.74
C LEU A 429 7.89 4.84 -27.22
N VAL A 430 7.25 5.18 -28.35
CA VAL A 430 7.19 6.56 -28.84
C VAL A 430 6.50 7.47 -27.83
N PHE A 431 5.37 7.03 -27.26
CA PHE A 431 4.66 7.80 -26.22
C PHE A 431 5.52 8.02 -24.97
N LEU A 432 6.15 6.96 -24.46
CA LEU A 432 7.08 7.06 -23.33
C LEU A 432 8.26 7.97 -23.67
N GLY A 433 8.82 7.87 -24.87
CA GLY A 433 9.87 8.77 -25.37
C GLY A 433 9.43 10.24 -25.37
N ARG A 434 8.20 10.53 -25.80
CA ARG A 434 7.62 11.89 -25.74
C ARG A 434 7.47 12.38 -24.31
N CYS A 435 6.95 11.55 -23.39
CA CYS A 435 6.83 11.90 -21.98
C CYS A 435 8.21 12.15 -21.35
N THR A 436 9.21 11.33 -21.67
CA THR A 436 10.59 11.51 -21.20
C THR A 436 11.20 12.79 -21.80
N ALA A 437 11.00 13.05 -23.07
CA ALA A 437 11.43 14.31 -23.72
C ALA A 437 10.74 15.54 -23.12
N ALA A 438 9.44 15.45 -22.79
CA ALA A 438 8.72 16.51 -22.08
C ALA A 438 9.30 16.78 -20.69
N ALA A 439 9.88 15.78 -20.07
CA ALA A 439 10.46 15.89 -18.74
C ALA A 439 11.89 16.47 -18.74
N LEU A 440 12.60 16.51 -19.87
CA LEU A 440 13.96 17.06 -19.95
C LEU A 440 14.06 18.55 -19.55
N PRO A 441 13.20 19.47 -20.03
CA PRO A 441 13.23 20.86 -19.60
C PRO A 441 12.92 21.01 -18.10
N MET A 442 12.00 20.19 -17.56
CA MET A 442 11.74 20.14 -16.14
C MET A 442 12.99 19.66 -15.38
N ALA A 443 13.67 18.61 -15.85
CA ALA A 443 14.88 18.10 -15.22
C ALA A 443 16.01 19.14 -15.24
N ALA A 444 16.21 19.81 -16.38
CA ALA A 444 17.19 20.90 -16.49
C ALA A 444 16.86 22.07 -15.53
N PHE A 445 15.61 22.45 -15.42
CA PHE A 445 15.16 23.48 -14.49
C PHE A 445 15.36 23.05 -13.03
N LEU A 446 15.03 21.80 -12.69
CA LEU A 446 15.29 21.23 -11.35
C LEU A 446 16.77 21.25 -11.01
N GLU A 447 17.66 20.83 -11.94
CA GLU A 447 19.10 20.82 -11.72
C GLU A 447 19.65 22.23 -11.55
N LEU A 448 19.22 23.18 -12.38
CA LEU A 448 19.61 24.58 -12.27
C LEU A 448 19.21 25.19 -10.92
N MET A 449 17.98 24.92 -10.49
CA MET A 449 17.43 25.44 -9.23
C MET A 449 17.88 24.64 -8.02
N SER A 450 18.40 23.42 -8.18
CA SER A 450 18.92 22.60 -7.07
C SER A 450 20.08 23.28 -6.35
N ARG A 451 20.79 24.14 -7.05
CA ARG A 451 21.92 24.93 -6.52
C ARG A 451 21.47 26.22 -5.81
N SER A 452 20.24 26.65 -6.03
CA SER A 452 19.66 27.83 -5.35
C SER A 452 18.88 27.40 -4.10
N ARG A 453 18.90 28.23 -3.04
CA ARG A 453 18.14 27.98 -1.80
C ARG A 453 16.62 28.21 -1.96
N THR A 454 16.08 28.11 -3.17
CA THR A 454 14.66 28.31 -3.47
C THR A 454 13.87 27.05 -3.05
N GLY A 455 13.25 27.06 -1.91
CA GLY A 455 12.49 25.93 -1.32
C GLY A 455 11.49 25.23 -2.27
N VAL A 456 10.45 24.65 -1.69
CA VAL A 456 9.37 23.84 -2.37
C VAL A 456 8.72 24.50 -3.56
N TRP A 457 8.69 25.82 -3.60
CA TRP A 457 8.07 26.61 -4.67
C TRP A 457 8.58 26.25 -6.08
N ILE A 458 9.75 25.60 -6.15
CA ILE A 458 10.29 25.03 -7.39
C ILE A 458 9.36 23.99 -8.01
N LEU A 459 8.64 23.23 -7.22
CA LEU A 459 7.78 22.15 -7.72
C LEU A 459 6.61 22.65 -8.57
N LEU A 460 6.08 23.85 -8.27
CA LEU A 460 4.98 24.44 -9.03
C LEU A 460 5.41 24.78 -10.47
N PRO A 461 6.48 25.59 -10.71
CA PRO A 461 6.95 25.84 -12.07
C PRO A 461 7.42 24.55 -12.76
N CYS A 462 8.00 23.57 -12.05
CA CYS A 462 8.34 22.27 -12.63
C CYS A 462 7.13 21.53 -13.18
N ALA A 463 6.04 21.49 -12.41
CA ALA A 463 4.79 20.87 -12.86
C ALA A 463 4.19 21.64 -14.07
N ALA A 464 4.27 22.99 -14.06
CA ALA A 464 3.82 23.79 -15.17
C ALA A 464 4.66 23.56 -16.43
N ILE A 465 6.00 23.56 -16.33
CA ILE A 465 6.92 23.26 -17.46
C ILE A 465 6.61 21.89 -18.04
N TYR A 466 6.50 20.87 -17.19
CA TYR A 466 6.19 19.51 -17.65
C TYR A 466 4.82 19.44 -18.33
N GLY A 467 3.79 20.05 -17.74
CA GLY A 467 2.44 20.10 -18.32
C GLY A 467 2.39 20.79 -19.67
N ILE A 468 3.07 21.93 -19.82
CA ILE A 468 3.18 22.67 -21.10
C ILE A 468 3.92 21.79 -22.14
N MET A 469 5.02 21.15 -21.76
CA MET A 469 5.77 20.28 -22.66
C MET A 469 4.97 19.05 -23.08
N CYS A 470 4.16 18.47 -22.19
CA CYS A 470 3.24 17.38 -22.52
C CYS A 470 2.17 17.82 -23.53
N LEU A 471 1.70 19.05 -23.48
CA LEU A 471 0.78 19.62 -24.49
C LEU A 471 1.49 19.82 -25.83
N ILE A 472 2.69 20.41 -25.84
CA ILE A 472 3.49 20.66 -27.05
C ILE A 472 3.83 19.34 -27.77
N LEU A 473 4.29 18.34 -27.01
CA LEU A 473 4.69 17.03 -27.57
C LEU A 473 3.50 16.07 -27.77
N ARG A 474 2.27 16.56 -27.60
CA ARG A 474 1.03 15.79 -27.78
C ARG A 474 1.01 14.49 -26.97
N CYS A 475 1.52 14.54 -25.73
CA CYS A 475 1.36 13.45 -24.77
C CYS A 475 -0.10 13.36 -24.25
N ILE A 476 -0.85 14.46 -24.31
CA ILE A 476 -2.28 14.51 -23.96
C ILE A 476 -3.07 14.65 -25.26
N SER A 477 -3.96 13.68 -25.53
CA SER A 477 -4.78 13.74 -26.73
C SER A 477 -5.95 14.72 -26.56
N THR A 478 -6.41 15.30 -27.66
CA THR A 478 -7.60 16.17 -27.65
C THR A 478 -8.85 15.43 -27.13
N GLN A 479 -8.91 14.12 -27.30
CA GLN A 479 -9.97 13.25 -26.78
C GLN A 479 -9.90 13.13 -25.26
N ASP A 480 -8.70 13.14 -24.65
CA ASP A 480 -8.53 13.10 -23.19
C ASP A 480 -9.01 14.40 -22.55
N ILE A 481 -8.70 15.54 -23.19
CA ILE A 481 -9.17 16.85 -22.75
C ILE A 481 -10.69 16.95 -22.86
N ALA A 482 -11.27 16.46 -23.96
CA ALA A 482 -12.72 16.45 -24.15
C ALA A 482 -13.43 15.58 -23.10
N MET A 483 -12.86 14.41 -22.76
CA MET A 483 -13.40 13.52 -21.74
C MET A 483 -13.36 14.19 -20.36
N VAL A 484 -12.26 14.84 -19.98
CA VAL A 484 -12.15 15.59 -18.72
C VAL A 484 -13.17 16.74 -18.67
N ARG A 485 -13.32 17.48 -19.78
CA ARG A 485 -14.35 18.53 -19.89
C ARG A 485 -15.77 17.99 -19.71
N GLN A 486 -16.08 16.85 -20.31
CA GLN A 486 -17.40 16.22 -20.16
C GLN A 486 -17.67 15.77 -18.72
N ILE A 487 -16.65 15.24 -18.03
CA ILE A 487 -16.76 14.83 -16.63
C ILE A 487 -16.99 16.04 -15.72
N LEU A 488 -16.29 17.15 -15.96
CA LEU A 488 -16.45 18.39 -15.19
C LEU A 488 -17.80 19.06 -15.50
N ALA A 489 -18.25 19.07 -16.74
CA ALA A 489 -19.53 19.64 -17.15
C ALA A 489 -20.75 18.86 -16.66
N LYS A 490 -20.63 17.55 -16.42
CA LYS A 490 -21.70 16.75 -15.80
C LYS A 490 -21.80 16.89 -14.28
N ARG A 491 -20.86 17.59 -13.65
CA ARG A 491 -20.81 17.86 -12.20
C ARG A 491 -21.15 19.32 -11.86
N ALA A 492 -21.19 20.23 -12.82
CA ALA A 492 -21.72 21.58 -12.73
C ALA A 492 -23.21 21.58 -13.16
#